data_0f83d3d3d8ec334a05d14dd057e648dd
#
_entry.id   0f83d3d3d8ec334a05d14dd057e648dd
#
_cell.length_a   1.000
_cell.length_b   1.000
_cell.length_c   1.000
_cell.angle_alpha   90.00
_cell.angle_beta   90.00
_cell.angle_gamma   90.00
#
_symmetry.space_group_name_H-M   'P 1'
#
loop_
_entity.id
_entity.type
_entity.pdbx_description
1 polymer ?
#
loop_
_entity_poly.entity_id
_entity_poly.type
_entity_poly.pdbx_seq_one_letter_code
_entity_poly.pdbx_strand_id
1 'polypeptide(L)'
;MRYLLMILIIFSATQLQAKSLHVGKQEAYKTIHQALQVVADSDSILIHAGLYQEGNLIIDKSISLIGIDNPILDGQYKYEVISIKANYVTVEGITIQHSGVSSIIDYAGIKIYECNNVRIEKNIIEDAFFGIYVQYGTKCIIRNNQLRAHKKTEQESGNGIHCWKSDSLQITGNQIQGHRDGIYFEFVTNSIIWRNISSKNLRYGLHFMFSNHDTYVTNVFENNGAGVAVMFSNHVHMYNNYFRENWGDASYGILLKEISDSEIEGNRFEQNTSGIYIEGASRIQMNRNLFKGNGWALKIQASCMEIQLHNNDFIGNTFDVGTNGSLVLNNFNNNYWDKYEGYDLNKDRQGDVPYRPVSMYAGIIEKIPVAMILFRSLITTLMDKSEKLIPSITPEQLKDDHPHIKPVVS
;
A
#
# COMPACT_ATOMS: atom_id res chain seq x y z
N MET A 1 65.10 -33.92 33.00
CA MET A 1 64.86 -33.45 31.65
C MET A 1 63.51 -33.96 31.17
N ARG A 2 62.49 -33.12 31.25
CA ARG A 2 61.12 -33.45 30.75
C ARG A 2 60.97 -32.73 29.42
N TYR A 3 60.80 -33.46 28.32
CA TYR A 3 60.48 -32.93 27.03
C TYR A 3 58.99 -32.63 26.97
N LEU A 4 58.67 -31.37 26.85
CA LEU A 4 57.31 -30.89 26.62
C LEU A 4 57.03 -30.98 25.10
N LEU A 5 56.23 -31.92 24.64
CA LEU A 5 55.75 -32.05 23.27
C LEU A 5 54.66 -31.06 23.06
N MET A 6 54.95 -29.95 22.38
CA MET A 6 53.96 -28.95 22.00
C MET A 6 53.30 -29.37 20.68
N ILE A 7 52.11 -29.97 20.75
CA ILE A 7 51.31 -30.29 19.56
C ILE A 7 50.69 -28.98 19.05
N LEU A 8 51.20 -28.47 17.97
CA LEU A 8 50.67 -27.34 17.20
C LEU A 8 49.49 -27.85 16.39
N ILE A 9 48.23 -27.68 16.89
CA ILE A 9 47.01 -27.92 16.11
C ILE A 9 46.84 -26.76 15.14
N ILE A 10 47.32 -26.95 13.92
CA ILE A 10 47.03 -26.03 12.79
C ILE A 10 45.55 -26.20 12.44
N PHE A 11 44.69 -25.33 12.96
CA PHE A 11 43.33 -25.15 12.46
C PHE A 11 43.47 -24.51 11.08
N SER A 12 43.49 -25.34 10.03
CA SER A 12 43.29 -24.85 8.67
C SER A 12 41.84 -24.41 8.58
N ALA A 13 41.54 -23.14 8.87
CA ALA A 13 40.30 -22.52 8.48
C ALA A 13 40.29 -22.54 6.93
N THR A 14 39.63 -23.52 6.36
CA THR A 14 39.27 -23.46 4.95
C THR A 14 38.34 -22.27 4.82
N GLN A 15 38.86 -21.15 4.33
CA GLN A 15 38.01 -20.05 3.88
C GLN A 15 37.14 -20.64 2.78
N LEU A 16 35.86 -20.89 3.08
CA LEU A 16 34.84 -21.12 2.07
C LEU A 16 34.74 -19.83 1.26
N GLN A 17 35.48 -19.80 0.15
CA GLN A 17 35.41 -18.69 -0.81
C GLN A 17 34.12 -18.91 -1.61
N ALA A 18 33.18 -17.97 -1.51
CA ALA A 18 31.96 -17.97 -2.30
C ALA A 18 32.33 -18.07 -3.81
N LYS A 19 31.71 -19.01 -4.51
CA LYS A 19 31.93 -19.23 -5.93
C LYS A 19 30.82 -18.57 -6.76
N SER A 20 31.16 -18.17 -7.97
CA SER A 20 30.20 -17.73 -8.98
C SER A 20 30.08 -18.79 -10.06
N LEU A 21 28.86 -19.30 -10.25
CA LEU A 21 28.51 -20.28 -11.27
C LEU A 21 27.81 -19.55 -12.42
N HIS A 22 28.34 -19.64 -13.60
CA HIS A 22 27.81 -18.96 -14.78
C HIS A 22 26.89 -19.87 -15.58
N VAL A 23 25.66 -19.38 -15.85
CA VAL A 23 24.63 -20.09 -16.62
C VAL A 23 24.35 -19.33 -17.92
N GLY A 24 24.40 -20.03 -19.06
CA GLY A 24 24.14 -19.43 -20.37
C GLY A 24 24.58 -20.35 -21.53
N LYS A 25 24.21 -19.95 -22.74
CA LYS A 25 24.51 -20.77 -23.94
C LYS A 25 26.01 -21.06 -24.12
N GLN A 26 26.87 -20.12 -23.75
CA GLN A 26 28.32 -20.25 -23.87
C GLN A 26 29.02 -20.53 -22.55
N GLU A 27 28.27 -20.57 -21.44
CA GLU A 27 28.79 -20.75 -20.10
C GLU A 27 28.99 -22.22 -19.72
N ALA A 28 29.61 -22.49 -18.58
CA ALA A 28 29.85 -23.84 -18.07
C ALA A 28 28.53 -24.62 -17.86
N TYR A 29 27.52 -23.93 -17.31
CA TYR A 29 26.20 -24.50 -17.09
C TYR A 29 25.23 -23.99 -18.16
N LYS A 30 24.48 -24.92 -18.80
CA LYS A 30 23.53 -24.56 -19.86
C LYS A 30 22.13 -24.28 -19.33
N THR A 31 21.82 -24.77 -18.13
CA THR A 31 20.55 -24.57 -17.46
C THR A 31 20.77 -24.13 -16.01
N ILE A 32 19.78 -23.42 -15.46
CA ILE A 32 19.79 -22.99 -14.05
C ILE A 32 19.73 -24.21 -13.14
N HIS A 33 18.94 -25.24 -13.50
CA HIS A 33 18.86 -26.48 -12.74
C HIS A 33 20.23 -27.18 -12.59
N GLN A 34 21.08 -27.18 -13.64
CA GLN A 34 22.42 -27.74 -13.53
C GLN A 34 23.27 -27.00 -12.49
N ALA A 35 23.18 -25.66 -12.44
CA ALA A 35 23.89 -24.89 -11.45
C ALA A 35 23.32 -25.10 -10.03
N LEU A 36 21.99 -25.18 -9.87
CA LEU A 36 21.34 -25.43 -8.58
C LEU A 36 21.72 -26.78 -7.95
N GLN A 37 22.04 -27.79 -8.76
CA GLN A 37 22.48 -29.09 -8.25
C GLN A 37 23.85 -29.04 -7.55
N VAL A 38 24.74 -28.18 -8.01
CA VAL A 38 26.15 -28.14 -7.54
C VAL A 38 26.51 -26.92 -6.68
N VAL A 39 25.64 -25.90 -6.65
CA VAL A 39 25.84 -24.70 -5.84
C VAL A 39 25.86 -25.05 -4.34
N ALA A 40 26.68 -24.34 -3.57
CA ALA A 40 26.73 -24.42 -2.11
C ALA A 40 26.21 -23.13 -1.47
N ASP A 41 25.96 -23.16 -0.16
CA ASP A 41 25.60 -21.95 0.60
C ASP A 41 26.63 -20.84 0.42
N SER A 42 26.16 -19.62 0.31
CA SER A 42 26.95 -18.41 0.06
C SER A 42 27.48 -18.24 -1.37
N ASP A 43 27.26 -19.20 -2.27
CA ASP A 43 27.61 -19.06 -3.68
C ASP A 43 26.63 -18.17 -4.43
N SER A 44 27.03 -17.74 -5.65
CA SER A 44 26.18 -16.98 -6.56
C SER A 44 25.99 -17.74 -7.88
N ILE A 45 24.78 -17.70 -8.42
CA ILE A 45 24.47 -18.15 -9.79
C ILE A 45 24.26 -16.89 -10.64
N LEU A 46 25.12 -16.69 -11.61
CA LEU A 46 25.06 -15.60 -12.57
C LEU A 46 24.39 -16.09 -13.85
N ILE A 47 23.17 -15.64 -14.11
CA ILE A 47 22.36 -16.05 -15.25
C ILE A 47 22.56 -15.03 -16.36
N HIS A 48 23.17 -15.45 -17.46
CA HIS A 48 23.39 -14.60 -18.63
C HIS A 48 22.14 -14.50 -19.51
N ALA A 49 22.11 -13.48 -20.36
CA ALA A 49 21.00 -13.22 -21.27
C ALA A 49 20.53 -14.48 -22.01
N GLY A 50 19.23 -14.70 -22.01
CA GLY A 50 18.59 -15.87 -22.62
C GLY A 50 17.17 -16.06 -22.15
N LEU A 51 16.45 -16.93 -22.85
CA LEU A 51 15.12 -17.39 -22.43
C LEU A 51 15.27 -18.77 -21.78
N TYR A 52 14.84 -18.88 -20.52
CA TYR A 52 14.89 -20.09 -19.69
C TYR A 52 13.48 -20.56 -19.40
N GLN A 53 13.13 -21.72 -19.92
CA GLN A 53 11.82 -22.37 -19.75
C GLN A 53 12.01 -23.68 -19.00
N GLU A 54 12.47 -23.58 -17.76
CA GLU A 54 12.91 -24.73 -16.97
C GLU A 54 11.87 -25.20 -15.94
N GLY A 55 10.65 -24.65 -15.97
CA GLY A 55 9.63 -24.93 -14.96
C GLY A 55 9.92 -24.25 -13.63
N ASN A 56 9.61 -24.91 -12.52
CA ASN A 56 9.80 -24.35 -11.19
C ASN A 56 11.25 -24.50 -10.71
N LEU A 57 11.91 -23.37 -10.46
CA LEU A 57 13.26 -23.33 -9.87
C LEU A 57 13.14 -23.30 -8.33
N ILE A 58 13.54 -24.37 -7.68
CA ILE A 58 13.53 -24.49 -6.22
C ILE A 58 14.89 -24.09 -5.66
N ILE A 59 14.90 -23.03 -4.84
CA ILE A 59 16.11 -22.54 -4.16
C ILE A 59 16.05 -22.99 -2.70
N ASP A 60 16.78 -24.03 -2.37
CA ASP A 60 16.85 -24.65 -1.04
C ASP A 60 18.17 -24.41 -0.31
N LYS A 61 19.01 -23.51 -0.85
CA LYS A 61 20.31 -23.10 -0.28
C LYS A 61 20.38 -21.57 -0.19
N SER A 62 21.17 -21.08 0.74
CA SER A 62 21.40 -19.63 0.95
C SER A 62 22.32 -19.04 -0.12
N ILE A 63 21.78 -18.73 -1.28
CA ILE A 63 22.53 -18.29 -2.48
C ILE A 63 22.02 -16.95 -3.02
N SER A 64 22.83 -16.37 -3.92
CA SER A 64 22.42 -15.24 -4.75
C SER A 64 22.15 -15.69 -6.18
N LEU A 65 20.94 -15.40 -6.70
CA LEU A 65 20.55 -15.62 -8.09
C LEU A 65 20.55 -14.26 -8.79
N ILE A 66 21.49 -14.02 -9.68
CA ILE A 66 21.74 -12.71 -10.26
C ILE A 66 21.64 -12.77 -11.78
N GLY A 67 20.79 -11.92 -12.36
CA GLY A 67 20.67 -11.74 -13.80
C GLY A 67 21.74 -10.83 -14.38
N ILE A 68 22.36 -11.24 -15.45
CA ILE A 68 23.31 -10.48 -16.26
C ILE A 68 22.70 -10.25 -17.64
N ASP A 69 22.57 -8.99 -18.04
CA ASP A 69 21.99 -8.60 -19.33
C ASP A 69 20.53 -9.08 -19.54
N ASN A 70 19.71 -8.98 -18.47
CA ASN A 70 18.29 -9.23 -18.47
C ASN A 70 17.88 -10.66 -18.95
N PRO A 71 18.28 -11.73 -18.27
CA PRO A 71 17.75 -13.06 -18.55
C PRO A 71 16.25 -13.13 -18.28
N ILE A 72 15.55 -13.97 -19.05
CA ILE A 72 14.11 -14.15 -18.96
C ILE A 72 13.80 -15.57 -18.45
N LEU A 73 13.12 -15.68 -17.32
CA LEU A 73 12.59 -16.92 -16.78
C LEU A 73 11.08 -16.97 -17.08
N ASP A 74 10.65 -17.96 -17.87
CA ASP A 74 9.29 -18.06 -18.37
C ASP A 74 8.59 -19.30 -17.80
N GLY A 75 7.57 -19.08 -16.99
CA GLY A 75 6.73 -20.13 -16.39
C GLY A 75 5.72 -20.76 -17.35
N GLN A 76 5.62 -20.30 -18.60
CA GLN A 76 4.79 -20.87 -19.67
C GLN A 76 3.30 -20.96 -19.31
N TYR A 77 2.82 -20.12 -18.37
CA TYR A 77 1.48 -20.19 -17.78
C TYR A 77 1.13 -21.53 -17.10
N LYS A 78 2.16 -22.27 -16.65
CA LYS A 78 1.98 -23.61 -16.05
C LYS A 78 2.58 -23.72 -14.65
N TYR A 79 3.66 -23.02 -14.37
CA TYR A 79 4.48 -23.24 -13.18
C TYR A 79 4.56 -22.00 -12.30
N GLU A 80 4.78 -22.21 -11.01
CA GLU A 80 5.47 -21.24 -10.17
C GLU A 80 6.90 -21.11 -10.71
N VAL A 81 7.43 -19.88 -10.87
CA VAL A 81 8.71 -19.77 -11.58
C VAL A 81 9.89 -19.97 -10.63
N ILE A 82 9.88 -19.27 -9.49
CA ILE A 82 10.92 -19.40 -8.46
C ILE A 82 10.26 -19.69 -7.10
N SER A 83 10.65 -20.80 -6.47
CA SER A 83 10.29 -21.17 -5.09
C SER A 83 11.49 -21.02 -4.17
N ILE A 84 11.44 -20.11 -3.22
CA ILE A 84 12.50 -19.88 -2.24
C ILE A 84 12.15 -20.64 -0.96
N LYS A 85 13.00 -21.59 -0.57
CA LYS A 85 12.86 -22.44 0.62
C LYS A 85 14.09 -22.40 1.53
N ALA A 86 14.96 -21.42 1.33
CA ALA A 86 16.13 -21.16 2.18
C ALA A 86 16.18 -19.72 2.62
N ASN A 87 16.82 -19.47 3.76
CA ASN A 87 17.05 -18.14 4.30
C ASN A 87 18.21 -17.45 3.55
N TYR A 88 18.31 -16.12 3.66
CA TYR A 88 19.40 -15.33 3.12
C TYR A 88 19.58 -15.46 1.59
N VAL A 89 18.51 -15.76 0.87
CA VAL A 89 18.50 -15.81 -0.60
C VAL A 89 18.35 -14.40 -1.17
N THR A 90 19.11 -14.11 -2.22
CA THR A 90 18.95 -12.89 -3.02
C THR A 90 18.53 -13.26 -4.44
N VAL A 91 17.51 -12.59 -4.99
CA VAL A 91 17.11 -12.67 -6.41
C VAL A 91 17.16 -11.27 -6.99
N GLU A 92 18.03 -11.03 -7.95
CA GLU A 92 18.28 -9.69 -8.48
C GLU A 92 18.44 -9.67 -10.01
N GLY A 93 17.85 -8.67 -10.68
CA GLY A 93 18.15 -8.32 -12.07
C GLY A 93 17.59 -9.30 -13.11
N ILE A 94 16.51 -10.00 -12.80
CA ILE A 94 15.91 -11.04 -13.64
C ILE A 94 14.53 -10.59 -14.13
N THR A 95 14.22 -10.90 -15.39
CA THR A 95 12.85 -10.82 -15.90
C THR A 95 12.16 -12.17 -15.68
N ILE A 96 11.02 -12.14 -14.98
CA ILE A 96 10.22 -13.31 -14.62
C ILE A 96 8.83 -13.13 -15.22
N GLN A 97 8.36 -14.08 -15.99
CA GLN A 97 7.07 -13.90 -16.67
C GLN A 97 6.22 -15.19 -16.70
N HIS A 98 4.91 -15.01 -16.95
CA HIS A 98 3.94 -16.05 -17.27
C HIS A 98 3.90 -17.18 -16.23
N SER A 99 3.71 -16.86 -14.95
CA SER A 99 3.45 -17.90 -13.94
C SER A 99 2.15 -18.64 -14.26
N GLY A 100 2.00 -19.84 -13.71
CA GLY A 100 0.75 -20.59 -13.78
C GLY A 100 -0.43 -19.80 -13.19
N VAL A 101 -1.64 -20.19 -13.58
CA VAL A 101 -2.90 -19.66 -13.04
C VAL A 101 -3.72 -20.86 -12.55
N SER A 102 -4.21 -20.79 -11.30
CA SER A 102 -5.04 -21.84 -10.70
C SER A 102 -5.97 -21.24 -9.66
N SER A 103 -7.13 -21.87 -9.49
CA SER A 103 -8.05 -21.55 -8.39
C SER A 103 -7.72 -22.29 -7.08
N ILE A 104 -6.77 -23.21 -7.09
CA ILE A 104 -6.43 -24.07 -5.95
C ILE A 104 -4.99 -23.82 -5.50
N ILE A 105 -4.09 -23.53 -6.43
CA ILE A 105 -2.66 -23.35 -6.18
C ILE A 105 -2.31 -21.88 -6.43
N ASP A 106 -1.71 -21.24 -5.44
CA ASP A 106 -1.26 -19.86 -5.53
C ASP A 106 0.08 -19.77 -6.27
N TYR A 107 0.05 -19.86 -7.58
CA TYR A 107 1.25 -19.70 -8.41
C TYR A 107 1.74 -18.26 -8.40
N ALA A 108 3.05 -18.10 -8.26
CA ALA A 108 3.71 -16.80 -8.27
C ALA A 108 4.89 -16.75 -9.26
N GLY A 109 5.29 -15.55 -9.63
CA GLY A 109 6.59 -15.35 -10.28
C GLY A 109 7.72 -15.70 -9.31
N ILE A 110 7.68 -15.17 -8.08
CA ILE A 110 8.58 -15.55 -6.99
C ILE A 110 7.74 -15.85 -5.75
N LYS A 111 7.93 -17.00 -5.13
CA LYS A 111 7.29 -17.36 -3.88
C LYS A 111 8.31 -17.69 -2.80
N ILE A 112 8.14 -17.10 -1.62
CA ILE A 112 8.97 -17.29 -0.44
C ILE A 112 8.17 -18.14 0.54
N TYR A 113 8.73 -19.29 0.96
CA TYR A 113 8.11 -20.24 1.87
C TYR A 113 8.85 -20.26 3.21
N GLU A 114 8.26 -19.68 4.23
CA GLU A 114 8.73 -19.76 5.64
C GLU A 114 10.20 -19.35 5.83
N CYS A 115 10.68 -18.37 5.06
CA CYS A 115 12.08 -17.97 5.05
C CYS A 115 12.27 -16.58 5.67
N ASN A 116 13.49 -16.34 6.12
CA ASN A 116 13.90 -15.04 6.65
C ASN A 116 15.07 -14.42 5.87
N ASN A 117 15.17 -13.09 5.95
CA ASN A 117 16.24 -12.30 5.33
C ASN A 117 16.40 -12.54 3.81
N VAL A 118 15.29 -12.80 3.11
CA VAL A 118 15.28 -12.92 1.65
C VAL A 118 15.20 -11.53 1.02
N ARG A 119 15.94 -11.34 -0.07
CA ARG A 119 16.01 -10.08 -0.82
C ARG A 119 15.57 -10.30 -2.27
N ILE A 120 14.55 -9.57 -2.71
CA ILE A 120 14.03 -9.58 -4.08
C ILE A 120 14.18 -8.17 -4.62
N GLU A 121 15.15 -7.96 -5.51
CA GLU A 121 15.56 -6.61 -5.89
C GLU A 121 15.72 -6.44 -7.39
N LYS A 122 15.30 -5.30 -7.94
CA LYS A 122 15.54 -4.89 -9.34
C LYS A 122 15.09 -5.92 -10.38
N ASN A 123 14.06 -6.70 -10.09
CA ASN A 123 13.48 -7.65 -11.03
C ASN A 123 12.33 -7.01 -11.82
N ILE A 124 12.07 -7.57 -12.99
CA ILE A 124 10.88 -7.28 -13.79
C ILE A 124 9.99 -8.53 -13.73
N ILE A 125 8.74 -8.35 -13.30
CA ILE A 125 7.77 -9.44 -13.20
C ILE A 125 6.57 -9.10 -14.06
N GLU A 126 6.33 -9.91 -15.08
CA GLU A 126 5.28 -9.64 -16.07
C GLU A 126 4.28 -10.81 -16.15
N ASP A 127 3.01 -10.47 -16.15
CA ASP A 127 1.90 -11.43 -16.32
C ASP A 127 1.96 -12.69 -15.43
N ALA A 128 2.51 -12.53 -14.23
CA ALA A 128 2.41 -13.54 -13.20
C ALA A 128 1.05 -13.43 -12.48
N PHE A 129 0.46 -14.56 -12.03
CA PHE A 129 -0.78 -14.54 -11.27
C PHE A 129 -0.57 -13.79 -9.96
N PHE A 130 0.29 -14.27 -9.05
CA PHE A 130 0.93 -13.42 -8.04
C PHE A 130 2.31 -12.99 -8.54
N GLY A 131 2.64 -11.70 -8.44
CA GLY A 131 3.97 -11.26 -8.81
C GLY A 131 5.02 -11.81 -7.85
N ILE A 132 4.98 -11.37 -6.60
CA ILE A 132 5.80 -11.88 -5.49
C ILE A 132 4.86 -12.31 -4.36
N TYR A 133 5.02 -13.53 -3.87
CA TYR A 133 4.25 -14.04 -2.73
C TYR A 133 5.18 -14.38 -1.56
N VAL A 134 4.96 -13.72 -0.42
CA VAL A 134 5.68 -13.97 0.83
C VAL A 134 4.74 -14.70 1.79
N GLN A 135 5.04 -15.94 2.10
CA GLN A 135 4.29 -16.78 3.03
C GLN A 135 5.15 -17.09 4.25
N TYR A 136 4.70 -16.67 5.44
CA TYR A 136 5.44 -16.77 6.71
C TYR A 136 6.88 -16.20 6.63
N GLY A 137 7.08 -15.13 5.86
CA GLY A 137 8.38 -14.49 5.71
C GLY A 137 8.70 -13.53 6.85
N THR A 138 9.96 -13.48 7.26
CA THR A 138 10.42 -12.55 8.29
C THR A 138 11.63 -11.76 7.82
N LYS A 139 11.65 -10.44 8.05
CA LYS A 139 12.75 -9.54 7.68
C LYS A 139 13.13 -9.62 6.19
N CYS A 140 12.15 -9.91 5.31
CA CYS A 140 12.37 -9.93 3.87
C CYS A 140 12.33 -8.53 3.29
N ILE A 141 13.11 -8.31 2.24
CA ILE A 141 13.22 -7.03 1.52
C ILE A 141 12.78 -7.22 0.08
N ILE A 142 11.75 -6.47 -0.34
CA ILE A 142 11.26 -6.43 -1.71
C ILE A 142 11.47 -5.01 -2.22
N ARG A 143 12.47 -4.81 -3.10
CA ARG A 143 12.94 -3.46 -3.41
C ARG A 143 13.20 -3.22 -4.89
N ASN A 144 12.71 -2.06 -5.39
CA ASN A 144 13.01 -1.58 -6.75
C ASN A 144 12.61 -2.57 -7.86
N ASN A 145 11.56 -3.36 -7.65
CA ASN A 145 11.03 -4.25 -8.67
C ASN A 145 9.96 -3.55 -9.51
N GLN A 146 9.78 -4.00 -10.75
CA GLN A 146 8.70 -3.59 -11.64
C GLN A 146 7.76 -4.77 -11.84
N LEU A 147 6.51 -4.64 -11.40
CA LEU A 147 5.49 -5.68 -11.49
C LEU A 147 4.35 -5.18 -12.40
N ARG A 148 4.08 -5.91 -13.48
CA ARG A 148 3.04 -5.56 -14.45
C ARG A 148 2.16 -6.74 -14.77
N ALA A 149 0.85 -6.51 -14.76
CA ALA A 149 -0.12 -7.49 -15.25
C ALA A 149 -1.03 -6.82 -16.29
N HIS A 150 -1.44 -7.57 -17.30
CA HIS A 150 -2.29 -7.09 -18.40
C HIS A 150 -3.69 -7.72 -18.36
N LYS A 151 -4.11 -8.22 -17.20
CA LYS A 151 -5.40 -8.89 -17.00
C LYS A 151 -6.53 -7.88 -16.90
N LYS A 152 -7.72 -8.30 -17.34
CA LYS A 152 -8.92 -7.44 -17.38
C LYS A 152 -9.92 -7.74 -16.28
N THR A 153 -9.83 -8.90 -15.67
CA THR A 153 -10.77 -9.35 -14.63
C THR A 153 -10.03 -9.73 -13.36
N GLU A 154 -10.71 -9.58 -12.22
CA GLU A 154 -10.14 -9.92 -10.91
C GLU A 154 -9.82 -11.41 -10.75
N GLN A 155 -10.51 -12.29 -11.49
CA GLN A 155 -10.32 -13.73 -11.45
C GLN A 155 -9.05 -14.19 -12.18
N GLU A 156 -8.59 -13.40 -13.14
CA GLU A 156 -7.41 -13.72 -13.96
C GLU A 156 -6.11 -13.18 -13.38
N SER A 157 -6.19 -12.33 -12.36
CA SER A 157 -5.03 -11.72 -11.73
C SER A 157 -5.10 -11.89 -10.22
N GLY A 158 -3.98 -12.27 -9.64
CA GLY A 158 -3.74 -12.14 -8.21
C GLY A 158 -3.14 -10.77 -7.86
N ASN A 159 -2.46 -10.70 -6.75
CA ASN A 159 -1.86 -9.48 -6.25
C ASN A 159 -0.42 -9.28 -6.79
N GLY A 160 0.00 -8.02 -6.94
CA GLY A 160 1.37 -7.74 -7.35
C GLY A 160 2.38 -8.24 -6.32
N ILE A 161 2.26 -7.77 -5.09
CA ILE A 161 3.00 -8.29 -3.93
C ILE A 161 1.98 -8.77 -2.91
N HIS A 162 2.00 -10.05 -2.59
CA HIS A 162 1.12 -10.70 -1.63
C HIS A 162 1.92 -11.16 -0.42
N CYS A 163 1.55 -10.71 0.79
CA CYS A 163 2.22 -11.10 2.03
C CYS A 163 1.19 -11.70 2.99
N TRP A 164 1.44 -12.91 3.43
CA TRP A 164 0.56 -13.65 4.33
C TRP A 164 1.31 -14.14 5.56
N LYS A 165 0.77 -13.83 6.75
CA LYS A 165 1.34 -14.22 8.06
C LYS A 165 2.84 -13.95 8.15
N SER A 166 3.25 -12.74 7.83
CA SER A 166 4.66 -12.34 7.74
C SER A 166 4.97 -11.18 8.69
N ASP A 167 6.25 -10.98 8.99
CA ASP A 167 6.68 -9.98 9.97
C ASP A 167 7.93 -9.21 9.51
N SER A 168 8.03 -7.96 9.92
CA SER A 168 9.21 -7.12 9.70
C SER A 168 9.64 -7.00 8.23
N LEU A 169 8.67 -6.91 7.32
CA LEU A 169 8.93 -6.79 5.88
C LEU A 169 9.31 -5.35 5.50
N GLN A 170 10.15 -5.21 4.48
CA GLN A 170 10.47 -3.93 3.85
C GLN A 170 10.08 -3.98 2.36
N ILE A 171 9.01 -3.26 1.99
CA ILE A 171 8.55 -3.16 0.60
C ILE A 171 8.79 -1.75 0.12
N THR A 172 9.84 -1.55 -0.70
CA THR A 172 10.35 -0.21 -0.96
C THR A 172 10.67 0.04 -2.44
N GLY A 173 10.24 1.19 -2.96
CA GLY A 173 10.62 1.64 -4.31
C GLY A 173 10.10 0.79 -5.46
N ASN A 174 9.08 -0.05 -5.25
CA ASN A 174 8.53 -0.89 -6.31
C ASN A 174 7.51 -0.12 -7.16
N GLN A 175 7.42 -0.48 -8.43
CA GLN A 175 6.40 0.00 -9.36
C GLN A 175 5.45 -1.16 -9.71
N ILE A 176 4.18 -1.01 -9.37
CA ILE A 176 3.20 -2.09 -9.45
C ILE A 176 1.98 -1.60 -10.21
N GLN A 177 1.56 -2.33 -11.25
CA GLN A 177 0.39 -1.95 -12.02
C GLN A 177 -0.36 -3.14 -12.63
N GLY A 178 -1.67 -2.98 -12.80
CA GLY A 178 -2.54 -3.90 -13.57
C GLY A 178 -2.88 -5.19 -12.85
N HIS A 179 -2.53 -5.34 -11.59
CA HIS A 179 -2.89 -6.49 -10.75
C HIS A 179 -4.30 -6.34 -10.15
N ARG A 180 -4.84 -7.37 -9.51
CA ARG A 180 -6.07 -7.27 -8.73
C ARG A 180 -5.90 -6.27 -7.60
N ASP A 181 -4.97 -6.52 -6.68
CA ASP A 181 -4.45 -5.56 -5.71
C ASP A 181 -2.95 -5.35 -5.96
N GLY A 182 -2.48 -4.12 -5.82
CA GLY A 182 -1.04 -3.85 -6.02
C GLY A 182 -0.20 -4.51 -4.95
N ILE A 183 -0.46 -4.19 -3.69
CA ILE A 183 0.15 -4.82 -2.51
C ILE A 183 -0.97 -5.32 -1.61
N TYR A 184 -0.83 -6.53 -1.07
CA TYR A 184 -1.80 -7.15 -0.18
C TYR A 184 -1.12 -7.70 1.06
N PHE A 185 -1.58 -7.26 2.24
CA PHE A 185 -1.15 -7.73 3.55
C PHE A 185 -2.28 -8.47 4.24
N GLU A 186 -2.02 -9.67 4.71
CA GLU A 186 -2.95 -10.43 5.54
C GLU A 186 -2.21 -11.08 6.70
N PHE A 187 -2.58 -10.71 7.93
CA PHE A 187 -1.87 -11.08 9.16
C PHE A 187 -0.38 -10.71 9.12
N VAL A 188 -0.06 -9.52 8.63
CA VAL A 188 1.32 -9.01 8.59
C VAL A 188 1.52 -8.02 9.73
N THR A 189 2.74 -7.96 10.27
CA THR A 189 3.05 -7.08 11.39
C THR A 189 4.42 -6.39 11.23
N ASN A 190 4.58 -5.25 11.91
CA ASN A 190 5.85 -4.54 12.07
C ASN A 190 6.59 -4.22 10.76
N SER A 191 5.83 -3.98 9.68
CA SER A 191 6.37 -3.85 8.32
C SER A 191 6.32 -2.43 7.81
N ILE A 192 7.19 -2.11 6.86
CA ILE A 192 7.25 -0.80 6.23
C ILE A 192 7.04 -0.89 4.71
N ILE A 193 6.14 -0.05 4.19
CA ILE A 193 5.85 0.12 2.77
C ILE A 193 6.24 1.56 2.41
N TRP A 194 7.32 1.72 1.62
CA TRP A 194 7.93 3.03 1.42
C TRP A 194 8.29 3.32 -0.03
N ARG A 195 7.90 4.51 -0.52
CA ARG A 195 8.23 4.99 -1.88
C ARG A 195 7.82 4.07 -3.01
N ASN A 196 6.71 3.32 -2.86
CA ASN A 196 6.18 2.53 -3.94
C ASN A 196 5.20 3.36 -4.78
N ILE A 197 5.06 2.99 -6.05
CA ILE A 197 4.02 3.49 -6.94
C ILE A 197 3.12 2.31 -7.28
N SER A 198 1.87 2.38 -6.86
CA SER A 198 0.86 1.35 -7.14
C SER A 198 -0.29 1.97 -7.93
N SER A 199 -0.43 1.56 -9.19
CA SER A 199 -1.34 2.23 -10.11
C SER A 199 -2.10 1.27 -11.02
N LYS A 200 -3.28 1.71 -11.48
CA LYS A 200 -4.11 1.00 -12.45
C LYS A 200 -4.44 -0.45 -12.05
N ASN A 201 -4.50 -0.71 -10.74
CA ASN A 201 -4.92 -2.01 -10.24
C ASN A 201 -6.45 -2.09 -10.26
N LEU A 202 -6.96 -3.31 -10.49
CA LEU A 202 -8.39 -3.54 -10.70
C LEU A 202 -9.20 -3.21 -9.46
N ARG A 203 -8.64 -3.44 -8.27
CA ARG A 203 -9.30 -3.19 -6.99
C ARG A 203 -8.53 -2.16 -6.15
N TYR A 204 -7.51 -2.56 -5.41
CA TYR A 204 -6.78 -1.68 -4.50
C TYR A 204 -5.33 -1.47 -4.90
N GLY A 205 -4.82 -0.25 -4.68
CA GLY A 205 -3.39 0.01 -4.75
C GLY A 205 -2.64 -0.70 -3.61
N LEU A 206 -3.21 -0.67 -2.39
CA LEU A 206 -2.72 -1.38 -1.21
C LEU A 206 -3.91 -1.85 -0.37
N HIS A 207 -3.85 -3.08 0.13
CA HIS A 207 -4.90 -3.68 0.95
C HIS A 207 -4.32 -4.35 2.20
N PHE A 208 -4.76 -3.89 3.38
CA PHE A 208 -4.46 -4.51 4.67
C PHE A 208 -5.67 -5.29 5.18
N MET A 209 -5.42 -6.51 5.65
CA MET A 209 -6.39 -7.35 6.35
C MET A 209 -5.75 -7.91 7.61
N PHE A 210 -6.31 -7.61 8.80
CA PHE A 210 -5.81 -8.11 10.09
C PHE A 210 -4.30 -7.86 10.30
N SER A 211 -3.79 -6.73 9.81
CA SER A 211 -2.36 -6.40 9.80
C SER A 211 -2.11 -5.19 10.71
N ASN A 212 -1.13 -5.30 11.61
CA ASN A 212 -0.99 -4.38 12.73
C ASN A 212 0.45 -3.87 12.87
N HIS A 213 0.59 -2.67 13.45
CA HIS A 213 1.90 -2.04 13.66
C HIS A 213 2.70 -1.83 12.36
N ASP A 214 1.98 -1.60 11.27
CA ASP A 214 2.58 -1.37 9.96
C ASP A 214 2.61 0.12 9.62
N THR A 215 3.62 0.51 8.87
CA THR A 215 3.79 1.88 8.41
C THR A 215 3.84 1.93 6.89
N TYR A 216 3.01 2.76 6.25
CA TYR A 216 3.20 3.09 4.85
C TYR A 216 3.41 4.59 4.66
N VAL A 217 4.50 4.92 3.98
CA VAL A 217 5.01 6.29 3.92
C VAL A 217 5.53 6.65 2.53
N THR A 218 5.19 7.86 2.07
CA THR A 218 5.68 8.44 0.79
C THR A 218 5.38 7.54 -0.43
N ASN A 219 4.26 6.81 -0.43
CA ASN A 219 3.81 6.03 -1.57
C ASN A 219 2.85 6.84 -2.46
N VAL A 220 2.72 6.43 -3.71
CA VAL A 220 1.73 6.95 -4.66
C VAL A 220 0.73 5.85 -5.00
N PHE A 221 -0.56 6.14 -4.78
CA PHE A 221 -1.68 5.27 -5.11
C PHE A 221 -2.60 6.01 -6.09
N GLU A 222 -2.52 5.65 -7.38
CA GLU A 222 -3.19 6.42 -8.41
C GLU A 222 -3.93 5.55 -9.43
N ASN A 223 -5.08 6.05 -9.91
CA ASN A 223 -5.87 5.36 -10.93
C ASN A 223 -6.22 3.90 -10.60
N ASN A 224 -6.40 3.57 -9.32
CA ASN A 224 -6.85 2.25 -8.90
C ASN A 224 -8.38 2.22 -8.75
N GLY A 225 -8.98 1.04 -8.66
CA GLY A 225 -10.37 0.91 -8.25
C GLY A 225 -10.64 1.63 -6.92
N ALA A 226 -9.71 1.51 -5.96
CA ALA A 226 -9.55 2.40 -4.81
C ALA A 226 -8.06 2.49 -4.43
N GLY A 227 -7.62 3.59 -3.81
CA GLY A 227 -6.23 3.79 -3.46
C GLY A 227 -5.74 2.76 -2.45
N VAL A 228 -6.26 2.83 -1.23
CA VAL A 228 -5.89 1.92 -0.12
C VAL A 228 -7.13 1.46 0.63
N ALA A 229 -7.14 0.22 1.06
CA ALA A 229 -8.09 -0.30 2.05
C ALA A 229 -7.35 -0.84 3.27
N VAL A 230 -7.75 -0.40 4.47
CA VAL A 230 -7.25 -0.89 5.75
C VAL A 230 -8.42 -1.44 6.54
N MET A 231 -8.41 -2.74 6.78
CA MET A 231 -9.54 -3.43 7.40
C MET A 231 -9.09 -4.30 8.57
N PHE A 232 -9.86 -4.25 9.68
CA PHE A 232 -9.64 -5.08 10.88
C PHE A 232 -8.21 -4.99 11.42
N SER A 233 -7.65 -3.78 11.44
CA SER A 233 -6.24 -3.52 11.76
C SER A 233 -6.11 -2.44 12.84
N ASN A 234 -4.97 -2.40 13.51
CA ASN A 234 -4.68 -1.37 14.50
C ASN A 234 -3.22 -0.92 14.44
N HIS A 235 -2.94 0.26 15.03
CA HIS A 235 -1.60 0.86 15.07
C HIS A 235 -0.96 0.96 13.68
N VAL A 236 -1.75 1.39 12.68
CA VAL A 236 -1.28 1.61 11.32
C VAL A 236 -0.92 3.09 11.14
N HIS A 237 0.30 3.35 10.67
CA HIS A 237 0.79 4.70 10.44
C HIS A 237 0.85 5.02 8.94
N MET A 238 0.18 6.11 8.55
CA MET A 238 -0.05 6.50 7.15
C MET A 238 0.50 7.90 6.92
N TYR A 239 1.77 8.00 6.46
CA TYR A 239 2.48 9.27 6.42
C TYR A 239 2.89 9.70 5.02
N ASN A 240 2.60 10.96 4.67
CA ASN A 240 3.08 11.62 3.45
C ASN A 240 2.81 10.85 2.15
N ASN A 241 1.70 10.08 2.07
CA ASN A 241 1.31 9.37 0.87
C ASN A 241 0.48 10.26 -0.05
N TYR A 242 0.46 9.91 -1.33
CA TYR A 242 -0.30 10.60 -2.34
C TYR A 242 -1.35 9.68 -2.96
N PHE A 243 -2.63 10.02 -2.77
CA PHE A 243 -3.79 9.33 -3.28
C PHE A 243 -4.46 10.21 -4.33
N ARG A 244 -4.43 9.80 -5.60
CA ARG A 244 -5.02 10.61 -6.65
C ARG A 244 -5.76 9.82 -7.71
N GLU A 245 -6.79 10.47 -8.28
CA GLU A 245 -7.51 9.95 -9.43
C GLU A 245 -8.06 8.53 -9.24
N ASN A 246 -8.41 8.16 -8.00
CA ASN A 246 -9.10 6.91 -7.72
C ASN A 246 -10.61 7.19 -7.84
N TRP A 247 -11.18 6.87 -9.01
CA TRP A 247 -12.56 7.16 -9.38
C TRP A 247 -13.38 5.90 -9.60
N GLY A 248 -14.65 5.93 -9.19
CA GLY A 248 -15.62 4.85 -9.36
C GLY A 248 -16.74 4.93 -8.32
N ASP A 249 -17.79 4.10 -8.45
CA ASP A 249 -18.96 4.13 -7.57
C ASP A 249 -18.60 3.84 -6.10
N ALA A 250 -17.65 2.95 -5.87
CA ALA A 250 -17.12 2.59 -4.54
C ALA A 250 -15.62 2.85 -4.46
N SER A 251 -15.15 4.02 -4.95
CA SER A 251 -13.74 4.37 -5.00
C SER A 251 -13.38 5.38 -3.92
N TYR A 252 -12.24 5.18 -3.31
CA TYR A 252 -11.71 5.97 -2.20
C TYR A 252 -10.22 6.21 -2.36
N GLY A 253 -9.71 7.33 -1.88
CA GLY A 253 -8.27 7.45 -1.60
C GLY A 253 -7.88 6.44 -0.52
N ILE A 254 -8.59 6.47 0.64
CA ILE A 254 -8.46 5.43 1.69
C ILE A 254 -9.84 4.98 2.14
N LEU A 255 -10.02 3.66 2.26
CA LEU A 255 -11.10 3.01 2.99
C LEU A 255 -10.56 2.51 4.34
N LEU A 256 -11.15 2.96 5.44
CA LEU A 256 -10.86 2.49 6.80
C LEU A 256 -12.07 1.76 7.34
N LYS A 257 -11.93 0.46 7.60
CA LYS A 257 -13.02 -0.36 8.12
C LYS A 257 -12.58 -1.13 9.35
N GLU A 258 -13.26 -0.86 10.49
CA GLU A 258 -12.98 -1.51 11.78
C GLU A 258 -11.49 -1.44 12.17
N ILE A 259 -10.95 -0.22 12.13
CA ILE A 259 -9.57 0.04 12.57
C ILE A 259 -9.54 0.88 13.84
N SER A 260 -8.45 0.78 14.58
CA SER A 260 -8.25 1.60 15.78
C SER A 260 -6.80 2.08 15.94
N ASP A 261 -6.62 3.06 16.83
CA ASP A 261 -5.31 3.48 17.31
C ASP A 261 -4.30 3.79 16.19
N SER A 262 -4.75 4.53 15.16
CA SER A 262 -3.99 4.74 13.92
C SER A 262 -3.83 6.20 13.57
N GLU A 263 -2.79 6.52 12.80
CA GLU A 263 -2.41 7.90 12.47
C GLU A 263 -2.36 8.11 10.95
N ILE A 264 -2.93 9.25 10.51
CA ILE A 264 -2.99 9.68 9.11
C ILE A 264 -2.45 11.10 9.05
N GLU A 265 -1.20 11.28 8.66
CA GLU A 265 -0.54 12.58 8.71
C GLU A 265 0.19 12.95 7.41
N GLY A 266 0.05 14.21 7.00
CA GLY A 266 0.77 14.78 5.87
C GLY A 266 0.40 14.19 4.52
N ASN A 267 -0.70 13.45 4.41
CA ASN A 267 -1.11 12.82 3.16
C ASN A 267 -1.85 13.80 2.25
N ARG A 268 -1.83 13.52 0.96
CA ARG A 268 -2.53 14.29 -0.07
C ARG A 268 -3.58 13.42 -0.73
N PHE A 269 -4.83 13.89 -0.71
CA PHE A 269 -5.99 13.26 -1.35
C PHE A 269 -6.49 14.18 -2.44
N GLU A 270 -6.16 13.89 -3.69
CA GLU A 270 -6.49 14.75 -4.81
C GLU A 270 -7.31 14.02 -5.87
N GLN A 271 -8.44 14.62 -6.26
CA GLN A 271 -9.28 14.13 -7.36
C GLN A 271 -9.71 12.66 -7.20
N ASN A 272 -10.14 12.27 -5.99
CA ASN A 272 -10.75 10.95 -5.74
C ASN A 272 -12.28 11.08 -5.67
N THR A 273 -13.03 9.98 -5.85
CA THR A 273 -14.47 9.98 -5.58
C THR A 273 -14.71 10.34 -4.10
N SER A 274 -14.03 9.67 -3.19
CA SER A 274 -13.93 10.07 -1.78
C SER A 274 -12.47 10.10 -1.36
N GLY A 275 -12.02 11.14 -0.65
CA GLY A 275 -10.67 11.19 -0.10
C GLY A 275 -10.47 10.07 0.91
N ILE A 276 -11.25 10.09 2.00
CA ILE A 276 -11.27 9.02 3.01
C ILE A 276 -12.72 8.61 3.30
N TYR A 277 -12.94 7.30 3.40
CA TYR A 277 -14.17 6.71 3.91
C TYR A 277 -13.88 5.91 5.18
N ILE A 278 -14.64 6.14 6.26
CA ILE A 278 -14.38 5.55 7.57
C ILE A 278 -15.64 4.92 8.13
N GLU A 279 -15.54 3.65 8.52
CA GLU A 279 -16.62 2.86 9.11
C GLU A 279 -16.10 2.01 10.28
N GLY A 280 -16.79 2.06 11.43
CA GLY A 280 -16.44 1.25 12.60
C GLY A 280 -15.08 1.52 13.22
N ALA A 281 -14.47 2.68 12.94
CA ALA A 281 -13.15 3.03 13.42
C ALA A 281 -13.18 3.81 14.74
N SER A 282 -12.10 3.70 15.52
CA SER A 282 -11.97 4.44 16.77
C SER A 282 -10.53 4.90 17.04
N ARG A 283 -10.37 6.03 17.73
CA ARG A 283 -9.07 6.61 18.12
C ARG A 283 -8.15 6.81 16.91
N ILE A 284 -8.66 7.49 15.88
CA ILE A 284 -7.91 7.84 14.67
C ILE A 284 -7.47 9.30 14.75
N GLN A 285 -6.19 9.54 14.55
CA GLN A 285 -5.60 10.88 14.46
C GLN A 285 -5.39 11.26 13.00
N MET A 286 -5.98 12.38 12.55
CA MET A 286 -5.81 12.93 11.20
C MET A 286 -5.24 14.34 11.29
N ASN A 287 -4.00 14.51 10.87
CA ASN A 287 -3.30 15.76 11.03
C ASN A 287 -2.54 16.17 9.75
N ARG A 288 -2.58 17.44 9.42
CA ARG A 288 -1.84 18.03 8.27
C ARG A 288 -2.07 17.33 6.93
N ASN A 289 -3.26 16.81 6.68
CA ASN A 289 -3.60 16.24 5.38
C ASN A 289 -4.21 17.29 4.46
N LEU A 290 -3.98 17.15 3.17
CA LEU A 290 -4.58 17.97 2.13
C LEU A 290 -5.67 17.16 1.41
N PHE A 291 -6.90 17.67 1.42
CA PHE A 291 -8.04 17.17 0.64
C PHE A 291 -8.37 18.17 -0.46
N LYS A 292 -8.05 17.83 -1.72
CA LYS A 292 -8.20 18.78 -2.83
C LYS A 292 -8.97 18.20 -4.00
N GLY A 293 -10.06 18.85 -4.37
CA GLY A 293 -10.80 18.52 -5.59
C GLY A 293 -11.47 17.14 -5.58
N ASN A 294 -11.75 16.56 -4.40
CA ASN A 294 -12.46 15.30 -4.29
C ASN A 294 -13.99 15.47 -4.43
N GLY A 295 -14.68 14.42 -4.81
CA GLY A 295 -16.14 14.39 -4.71
C GLY A 295 -16.59 14.57 -3.26
N TRP A 296 -16.13 13.71 -2.37
CA TRP A 296 -16.20 13.84 -0.91
C TRP A 296 -14.79 13.93 -0.35
N ALA A 297 -14.50 14.92 0.46
CA ALA A 297 -13.20 14.92 1.12
C ALA A 297 -13.14 13.82 2.18
N LEU A 298 -14.15 13.74 3.04
CA LEU A 298 -14.21 12.80 4.15
C LEU A 298 -15.64 12.28 4.33
N LYS A 299 -15.82 10.96 4.42
CA LYS A 299 -17.08 10.31 4.81
C LYS A 299 -16.85 9.52 6.09
N ILE A 300 -17.55 9.90 7.17
CA ILE A 300 -17.43 9.27 8.49
C ILE A 300 -18.79 8.66 8.86
N GLN A 301 -18.84 7.35 9.02
CA GLN A 301 -20.05 6.67 9.45
C GLN A 301 -20.31 6.87 10.95
N ALA A 302 -21.57 6.84 11.36
CA ALA A 302 -21.97 7.09 12.76
C ALA A 302 -21.44 6.05 13.77
N SER A 303 -20.92 4.93 13.29
CA SER A 303 -20.24 3.90 14.10
C SER A 303 -18.82 4.29 14.55
N CYS A 304 -18.30 5.43 14.08
CA CYS A 304 -16.95 5.88 14.41
C CYS A 304 -16.92 6.73 15.69
N MET A 305 -15.89 6.53 16.50
CA MET A 305 -15.68 7.25 17.77
C MET A 305 -14.26 7.75 17.93
N GLU A 306 -14.08 8.88 18.61
CA GLU A 306 -12.76 9.45 18.95
C GLU A 306 -11.90 9.71 17.71
N ILE A 307 -12.52 10.18 16.62
CA ILE A 307 -11.81 10.67 15.44
C ILE A 307 -11.36 12.11 15.73
N GLN A 308 -10.06 12.34 15.63
CA GLN A 308 -9.46 13.65 15.83
C GLN A 308 -8.99 14.20 14.48
N LEU A 309 -9.52 15.36 14.08
CA LEU A 309 -9.25 15.98 12.79
C LEU A 309 -8.69 17.38 13.01
N HIS A 310 -7.36 17.53 12.92
CA HIS A 310 -6.67 18.76 13.23
C HIS A 310 -5.72 19.23 12.12
N ASN A 311 -5.69 20.53 11.88
CA ASN A 311 -4.73 21.17 10.96
C ASN A 311 -4.76 20.61 9.54
N ASN A 312 -5.90 20.13 9.04
CA ASN A 312 -6.05 19.65 7.67
C ASN A 312 -6.60 20.75 6.76
N ASP A 313 -6.28 20.69 5.48
CA ASP A 313 -6.78 21.61 4.47
C ASP A 313 -7.83 20.96 3.58
N PHE A 314 -8.99 21.61 3.44
CA PHE A 314 -10.09 21.22 2.56
C PHE A 314 -10.27 22.25 1.47
N ILE A 315 -9.92 21.91 0.22
CA ILE A 315 -9.83 22.85 -0.90
C ILE A 315 -10.55 22.31 -2.14
N GLY A 316 -11.57 22.99 -2.61
CA GLY A 316 -12.25 22.71 -3.86
C GLY A 316 -12.99 21.35 -3.89
N ASN A 317 -13.28 20.74 -2.75
CA ASN A 317 -14.05 19.50 -2.70
C ASN A 317 -15.54 19.78 -2.96
N THR A 318 -16.25 18.85 -3.59
CA THR A 318 -17.69 19.00 -3.77
C THR A 318 -18.39 19.02 -2.42
N PHE A 319 -18.09 18.02 -1.57
CA PHE A 319 -18.54 17.95 -0.18
C PHE A 319 -17.33 17.76 0.73
N ASP A 320 -17.29 18.53 1.83
CA ASP A 320 -16.17 18.43 2.77
C ASP A 320 -16.33 17.24 3.70
N VAL A 321 -17.47 17.13 4.40
CA VAL A 321 -17.75 16.00 5.29
C VAL A 321 -19.13 15.45 5.03
N GLY A 322 -19.24 14.11 4.92
CA GLY A 322 -20.48 13.36 4.90
C GLY A 322 -20.59 12.43 6.09
N THR A 323 -21.82 12.25 6.61
CA THR A 323 -22.12 11.29 7.66
C THR A 323 -23.52 10.74 7.53
N ASN A 324 -23.74 9.49 7.93
CA ASN A 324 -25.06 8.84 7.96
C ASN A 324 -25.78 8.99 9.30
N GLY A 325 -25.24 9.71 10.27
CA GLY A 325 -25.85 9.92 11.58
C GLY A 325 -25.04 10.89 12.45
N SER A 326 -25.37 10.93 13.74
CA SER A 326 -24.64 11.76 14.70
C SER A 326 -23.32 11.12 15.09
N LEU A 327 -22.27 11.90 15.08
CA LEU A 327 -20.91 11.49 15.48
C LEU A 327 -20.66 11.95 16.92
N VAL A 328 -20.55 11.01 17.84
CA VAL A 328 -20.28 11.29 19.25
C VAL A 328 -18.79 11.15 19.52
N LEU A 329 -18.23 12.02 20.38
CA LEU A 329 -16.81 12.00 20.79
C LEU A 329 -15.79 12.26 19.67
N ASN A 330 -16.22 12.80 18.52
CA ASN A 330 -15.29 13.21 17.47
C ASN A 330 -14.96 14.69 17.62
N ASN A 331 -13.74 15.07 17.31
CA ASN A 331 -13.25 16.44 17.49
C ASN A 331 -12.63 16.97 16.19
N PHE A 332 -13.18 18.08 15.69
CA PHE A 332 -12.68 18.81 14.54
C PHE A 332 -12.20 20.18 15.02
N ASN A 333 -10.94 20.49 14.81
CA ASN A 333 -10.39 21.74 15.30
C ASN A 333 -9.18 22.20 14.46
N ASN A 334 -9.07 23.50 14.27
CA ASN A 334 -7.95 24.11 13.56
C ASN A 334 -7.78 23.63 12.11
N ASN A 335 -8.84 23.25 11.41
CA ASN A 335 -8.74 22.89 9.98
C ASN A 335 -9.00 24.14 9.12
N TYR A 336 -8.43 24.13 7.92
CA TYR A 336 -8.74 25.10 6.89
C TYR A 336 -9.84 24.56 5.96
N TRP A 337 -10.87 25.40 5.77
CA TRP A 337 -12.03 25.09 4.92
C TRP A 337 -12.18 26.23 3.91
N ASP A 338 -11.99 25.98 2.63
CA ASP A 338 -12.10 27.01 1.59
C ASP A 338 -13.51 27.63 1.47
N LYS A 339 -14.53 26.94 2.00
CA LYS A 339 -15.93 27.43 2.08
C LYS A 339 -16.23 28.23 3.33
N TYR A 340 -15.26 28.38 4.24
CA TYR A 340 -15.43 29.18 5.45
C TYR A 340 -15.49 30.67 5.12
N GLU A 341 -16.56 31.34 5.54
CA GLU A 341 -16.82 32.78 5.32
C GLU A 341 -16.84 33.59 6.63
N GLY A 342 -16.27 33.05 7.71
CA GLY A 342 -16.18 33.74 8.98
C GLY A 342 -15.10 34.81 9.00
N TYR A 343 -14.95 35.48 10.15
CA TYR A 343 -14.02 36.56 10.37
C TYR A 343 -13.05 36.25 11.52
N ASP A 344 -11.95 37.00 11.56
CA ASP A 344 -10.90 36.94 12.57
C ASP A 344 -10.70 38.38 13.10
N LEU A 345 -11.34 38.72 14.22
CA LEU A 345 -11.30 40.07 14.81
C LEU A 345 -10.03 40.30 15.61
N ASN A 346 -9.53 39.28 16.27
CA ASN A 346 -8.34 39.35 17.13
C ASN A 346 -7.03 39.17 16.35
N LYS A 347 -7.08 38.78 15.06
CA LYS A 347 -5.96 38.62 14.13
C LYS A 347 -4.99 37.49 14.53
N ASP A 348 -5.48 36.45 15.13
CA ASP A 348 -4.70 35.25 15.49
C ASP A 348 -4.64 34.18 14.38
N ARG A 349 -5.28 34.44 13.23
CA ARG A 349 -5.43 33.57 12.04
C ARG A 349 -6.42 32.42 12.24
N GLN A 350 -7.20 32.45 13.30
CA GLN A 350 -8.33 31.57 13.52
C GLN A 350 -9.63 32.35 13.36
N GLY A 351 -10.65 31.67 12.88
CA GLY A 351 -11.97 32.28 12.77
C GLY A 351 -12.68 32.31 14.11
N ASP A 352 -13.28 33.45 14.43
CA ASP A 352 -14.06 33.64 15.67
C ASP A 352 -15.44 33.00 15.63
N VAL A 353 -15.85 32.51 14.46
CA VAL A 353 -17.13 31.85 14.25
C VAL A 353 -16.90 30.38 13.90
N PRO A 354 -17.49 29.41 14.61
CA PRO A 354 -17.35 27.99 14.29
C PRO A 354 -17.84 27.67 12.86
N TYR A 355 -17.16 26.74 12.20
CA TYR A 355 -17.56 26.21 10.90
C TYR A 355 -18.22 24.83 11.03
N ARG A 356 -19.27 24.59 10.26
CA ARG A 356 -19.99 23.31 10.20
C ARG A 356 -19.78 22.68 8.82
N PRO A 357 -18.88 21.68 8.69
CA PRO A 357 -18.49 21.12 7.38
C PRO A 357 -19.54 20.18 6.76
N VAL A 358 -20.55 19.77 7.51
CA VAL A 358 -21.64 18.90 7.02
C VAL A 358 -22.79 19.76 6.53
N SER A 359 -23.04 19.78 5.23
CA SER A 359 -24.21 20.48 4.68
C SER A 359 -25.46 19.62 4.72
N MET A 360 -26.64 20.26 4.82
CA MET A 360 -27.95 19.58 4.76
C MET A 360 -28.11 18.81 3.44
N TYR A 361 -27.64 19.39 2.34
CA TYR A 361 -27.69 18.73 1.03
C TYR A 361 -26.79 17.48 0.97
N ALA A 362 -25.60 17.52 1.58
CA ALA A 362 -24.76 16.34 1.77
C ALA A 362 -25.51 15.22 2.52
N GLY A 363 -26.21 15.56 3.59
CA GLY A 363 -27.03 14.61 4.35
C GLY A 363 -28.22 14.02 3.56
N ILE A 364 -28.80 14.79 2.62
CA ILE A 364 -29.83 14.29 1.72
C ILE A 364 -29.24 13.30 0.71
N ILE A 365 -28.11 13.61 0.09
CA ILE A 365 -27.47 12.73 -0.89
C ILE A 365 -27.03 11.42 -0.25
N GLU A 366 -26.57 11.43 0.99
CA GLU A 366 -26.18 10.22 1.72
C GLU A 366 -27.35 9.24 1.88
N LYS A 367 -28.56 9.77 2.07
CA LYS A 367 -29.81 8.98 2.19
C LYS A 367 -30.46 8.66 0.84
N ILE A 368 -30.35 9.57 -0.10
CA ILE A 368 -31.02 9.53 -1.41
C ILE A 368 -29.98 9.92 -2.49
N PRO A 369 -29.10 9.00 -2.94
CA PRO A 369 -28.02 9.32 -3.87
C PRO A 369 -28.50 9.96 -5.18
N VAL A 370 -29.70 9.63 -5.65
CA VAL A 370 -30.29 10.20 -6.87
C VAL A 370 -30.51 11.72 -6.76
N ALA A 371 -30.57 12.28 -5.54
CA ALA A 371 -30.68 13.71 -5.30
C ALA A 371 -29.44 14.49 -5.84
N MET A 372 -28.32 13.82 -6.16
CA MET A 372 -27.15 14.42 -6.81
C MET A 372 -27.52 15.15 -8.10
N ILE A 373 -28.61 14.78 -8.78
CA ILE A 373 -29.10 15.46 -10.00
C ILE A 373 -29.43 16.94 -9.73
N LEU A 374 -29.74 17.30 -8.49
CA LEU A 374 -30.03 18.68 -8.08
C LEU A 374 -28.78 19.50 -7.77
N PHE A 375 -27.57 18.92 -7.89
CA PHE A 375 -26.33 19.63 -7.62
C PHE A 375 -26.20 20.91 -8.44
N ARG A 376 -25.84 22.01 -7.80
CA ARG A 376 -25.78 23.37 -8.39
C ARG A 376 -27.12 23.90 -8.90
N SER A 377 -28.24 23.35 -8.45
CA SER A 377 -29.57 23.92 -8.76
C SER A 377 -29.88 25.12 -7.86
N LEU A 378 -30.94 25.86 -8.22
CA LEU A 378 -31.46 26.92 -7.37
C LEU A 378 -31.85 26.40 -5.96
N ILE A 379 -32.39 25.19 -5.89
CA ILE A 379 -32.81 24.55 -4.64
C ILE A 379 -31.61 24.37 -3.70
N THR A 380 -30.52 23.80 -4.19
CA THR A 380 -29.31 23.59 -3.37
C THR A 380 -28.67 24.92 -2.93
N THR A 381 -28.69 25.93 -3.78
CA THR A 381 -28.22 27.27 -3.44
C THR A 381 -29.08 27.91 -2.34
N LEU A 382 -30.41 27.71 -2.39
CA LEU A 382 -31.32 28.19 -1.33
C LEU A 382 -31.12 27.42 -0.03
N MET A 383 -30.88 26.12 -0.08
CA MET A 383 -30.55 25.30 1.09
C MET A 383 -29.26 25.79 1.76
N ASP A 384 -28.18 25.99 1.00
CA ASP A 384 -26.90 26.50 1.53
C ASP A 384 -27.08 27.87 2.22
N LYS A 385 -27.88 28.77 1.61
CA LYS A 385 -28.17 30.08 2.22
C LYS A 385 -29.02 29.93 3.48
N SER A 386 -29.96 29.00 3.52
CA SER A 386 -30.79 28.76 4.69
C SER A 386 -29.98 28.20 5.86
N GLU A 387 -29.02 27.33 5.59
CA GLU A 387 -28.10 26.80 6.60
C GLU A 387 -27.24 27.91 7.22
N LYS A 388 -26.72 28.82 6.40
CA LYS A 388 -25.97 29.99 6.89
C LYS A 388 -26.81 30.92 7.79
N LEU A 389 -28.10 31.03 7.51
CA LEU A 389 -29.01 31.87 8.32
C LEU A 389 -29.53 31.16 9.58
N ILE A 390 -29.69 29.85 9.54
CA ILE A 390 -30.24 29.03 10.64
C ILE A 390 -29.30 27.83 10.89
N PRO A 391 -28.15 28.05 11.52
CA PRO A 391 -27.14 26.99 11.74
C PRO A 391 -27.64 25.78 12.54
N SER A 392 -28.77 25.89 13.27
CA SER A 392 -29.36 24.79 14.04
C SER A 392 -29.96 23.67 13.18
N ILE A 393 -30.06 23.86 11.86
CA ILE A 393 -30.58 22.84 10.93
C ILE A 393 -29.54 21.76 10.67
N THR A 394 -28.25 22.09 10.81
CA THR A 394 -27.13 21.14 10.66
C THR A 394 -26.75 20.51 12.00
N PRO A 395 -26.19 19.29 12.00
CA PRO A 395 -25.78 18.62 13.24
C PRO A 395 -24.78 19.45 14.03
N GLU A 396 -25.11 19.81 15.28
CA GLU A 396 -24.22 20.60 16.14
C GLU A 396 -22.91 19.91 16.53
N GLN A 397 -22.90 18.57 16.44
CA GLN A 397 -21.82 17.73 16.94
C GLN A 397 -20.60 17.69 16.02
N LEU A 398 -20.71 18.22 14.80
CA LEU A 398 -19.62 18.26 13.82
C LEU A 398 -19.33 19.71 13.46
N LYS A 399 -18.63 20.39 14.35
CA LYS A 399 -18.17 21.77 14.14
C LYS A 399 -16.68 21.85 14.37
N ASP A 400 -16.02 22.71 13.62
CA ASP A 400 -14.68 23.20 13.89
C ASP A 400 -14.83 24.51 14.63
N ASP A 401 -14.45 24.53 15.89
CA ASP A 401 -14.63 25.72 16.75
C ASP A 401 -13.63 26.84 16.42
N HIS A 402 -12.47 26.50 15.85
CA HIS A 402 -11.40 27.43 15.53
C HIS A 402 -10.83 27.18 14.11
N PRO A 403 -11.65 27.36 13.05
CA PRO A 403 -11.20 27.12 11.69
C PRO A 403 -10.10 28.12 11.30
N HIS A 404 -9.07 27.62 10.61
CA HIS A 404 -8.04 28.51 10.06
C HIS A 404 -8.58 29.34 8.90
N ILE A 405 -8.16 30.62 8.84
CA ILE A 405 -8.48 31.52 7.72
C ILE A 405 -7.53 31.40 6.52
N LYS A 406 -6.45 30.64 6.66
CA LYS A 406 -5.48 30.35 5.61
C LYS A 406 -5.06 28.88 5.64
N PRO A 407 -4.69 28.28 4.49
CA PRO A 407 -4.18 26.93 4.46
C PRO A 407 -3.01 26.71 5.42
N VAL A 408 -2.96 25.52 6.02
CA VAL A 408 -1.94 25.07 6.99
C VAL A 408 -0.91 24.19 6.30
N VAL A 409 -1.37 23.39 5.33
CA VAL A 409 -0.53 22.48 4.56
C VAL A 409 -0.12 23.17 3.27
N SER A 410 1.11 23.55 3.14
CA SER A 410 1.63 24.28 1.95
C SER A 410 2.19 23.33 0.88
#